data_3417d69a8a86bb65dffe525ab4090662
#
_entry.id   3417d69a8a86bb65dffe525ab4090662
#
_cell.length_a   1.000
_cell.length_b   1.000
_cell.length_c   1.000
_cell.angle_alpha   90.00
_cell.angle_beta   90.00
_cell.angle_gamma   90.00
#
_symmetry.space_group_name_H-M   'P 1'
#
loop_
_entity.id
_entity.type
_entity.pdbx_description
1 polymer ?
#
loop_
_entity_poly.entity_id
_entity_poly.type
_entity_poly.pdbx_seq_one_letter_code
_entity_poly.pdbx_strand_id
1 'polypeptide(L)'
;MGILVIEKQDLKHNIKQIKEYAKRINDKLKIIAIVKSNGYGLGLEKYANFLIDNGIDYLAVASTKEAIKLREAGIKEDILMMSSTAIEQELEDMVKNNITITIGSTESKDALIKIIKRMNKKPKVHIKIDTGFGRYGYLYTDTERIIKDIKELQKFVTIEGIFSHFSTSFYKEKWTNLQYERFLELLKIIEENKINIPIKHISNSSAFIRFPQMNLNAVRIGSAFLGRVSVANKLGLKKIGYLESEISEIKNLPKGWNIGYSNTYKTKKETKIAIVPTGYAEGYHMKLSSDMLSFGNKVRDVIQAIKRLFKDTKLYVEINNKRYPILGRIGMYHVTVDITGEDFKIGEKVKMNANPLYVDSSVRRLYK
;
A
#
# COMPACT_ATOMS: atom_id res chain seq x y z
N MET A 1 -22.56 3.11 -12.32
CA MET A 1 -21.14 3.30 -11.93
C MET A 1 -20.86 2.47 -10.69
N GLY A 2 -19.70 1.81 -10.65
CA GLY A 2 -19.28 0.99 -9.53
C GLY A 2 -19.01 1.79 -8.26
N ILE A 3 -19.15 1.13 -7.11
CA ILE A 3 -18.72 1.63 -5.79
C ILE A 3 -17.64 0.69 -5.24
N LEU A 4 -16.60 1.24 -4.62
CA LEU A 4 -15.64 0.44 -3.83
C LEU A 4 -16.23 0.19 -2.45
N VAL A 5 -16.59 -1.05 -2.17
CA VAL A 5 -17.11 -1.46 -0.87
C VAL A 5 -15.97 -1.92 0.03
N ILE A 6 -15.96 -1.43 1.26
CA ILE A 6 -15.00 -1.77 2.30
C ILE A 6 -15.79 -2.35 3.50
N GLU A 7 -15.64 -3.66 3.72
CA GLU A 7 -16.26 -4.32 4.87
C GLU A 7 -15.51 -3.95 6.15
N LYS A 8 -16.12 -3.12 7.00
CA LYS A 8 -15.52 -2.65 8.26
C LYS A 8 -15.14 -3.79 9.20
N GLN A 9 -15.95 -4.83 9.28
CA GLN A 9 -15.67 -6.00 10.14
C GLN A 9 -14.42 -6.74 9.68
N ASP A 10 -14.22 -6.91 8.37
CA ASP A 10 -13.03 -7.59 7.83
C ASP A 10 -11.78 -6.74 8.03
N LEU A 11 -11.89 -5.42 7.86
CA LEU A 11 -10.79 -4.50 8.13
C LEU A 11 -10.44 -4.49 9.62
N LYS A 12 -11.43 -4.45 10.51
CA LYS A 12 -11.25 -4.54 11.97
C LYS A 12 -10.61 -5.88 12.38
N HIS A 13 -11.03 -6.98 11.76
CA HIS A 13 -10.40 -8.28 11.94
C HIS A 13 -8.91 -8.23 11.62
N ASN A 14 -8.52 -7.69 10.46
CA ASN A 14 -7.12 -7.58 10.06
C ASN A 14 -6.30 -6.73 11.06
N ILE A 15 -6.84 -5.59 11.48
CA ILE A 15 -6.17 -4.73 12.46
C ILE A 15 -5.95 -5.50 13.77
N LYS A 16 -6.97 -6.22 14.26
CA LYS A 16 -6.89 -7.04 15.46
C LYS A 16 -5.80 -8.11 15.34
N GLN A 17 -5.80 -8.90 14.25
CA GLN A 17 -4.81 -9.95 14.02
C GLN A 17 -3.37 -9.40 13.97
N ILE A 18 -3.17 -8.25 13.34
CA ILE A 18 -1.87 -7.59 13.28
C ILE A 18 -1.43 -7.10 14.66
N LYS A 19 -2.31 -6.47 15.43
CA LYS A 19 -2.01 -6.00 16.80
C LYS A 19 -1.69 -7.16 17.75
N GLU A 20 -2.48 -8.24 17.71
CA GLU A 20 -2.24 -9.43 18.50
C GLU A 20 -0.90 -10.12 18.14
N TYR A 21 -0.58 -10.17 16.85
CA TYR A 21 0.69 -10.71 16.40
C TYR A 21 1.87 -9.82 16.83
N ALA A 22 1.75 -8.50 16.70
CA ALA A 22 2.74 -7.55 17.17
C ALA A 22 3.01 -7.73 18.69
N LYS A 23 1.96 -7.80 19.49
CA LYS A 23 2.04 -8.02 20.93
C LYS A 23 2.73 -9.35 21.31
N ARG A 24 2.53 -10.40 20.52
CA ARG A 24 3.22 -11.71 20.75
C ARG A 24 4.71 -11.63 20.47
N ILE A 25 5.16 -10.76 19.54
CA ILE A 25 6.58 -10.55 19.25
C ILE A 25 7.23 -9.71 20.36
N ASN A 26 6.59 -8.59 20.67
CA ASN A 26 7.00 -7.65 21.71
C ASN A 26 5.78 -6.81 22.11
N ASP A 27 5.43 -6.78 23.40
CA ASP A 27 4.27 -6.06 23.93
C ASP A 27 4.35 -4.54 23.71
N LYS A 28 5.57 -4.01 23.53
CA LYS A 28 5.87 -2.60 23.25
C LYS A 28 6.14 -2.31 21.77
N LEU A 29 5.92 -3.29 20.87
CA LEU A 29 6.18 -3.10 19.44
C LEU A 29 5.24 -2.05 18.85
N LYS A 30 5.80 -0.91 18.43
CA LYS A 30 5.02 0.19 17.84
C LYS A 30 4.63 -0.14 16.41
N ILE A 31 3.36 0.09 16.06
CA ILE A 31 2.85 -0.07 14.69
C ILE A 31 2.71 1.31 14.06
N ILE A 32 3.47 1.55 12.99
CA ILE A 32 3.35 2.74 12.14
C ILE A 32 2.49 2.34 10.92
N ALA A 33 1.27 2.84 10.85
CA ALA A 33 0.37 2.51 9.76
C ALA A 33 0.64 3.36 8.51
N ILE A 34 0.89 2.70 7.40
CA ILE A 34 1.14 3.37 6.12
C ILE A 34 -0.19 3.63 5.43
N VAL A 35 -0.50 4.90 5.20
CA VAL A 35 -1.78 5.34 4.58
C VAL A 35 -1.60 6.09 3.26
N LYS A 36 -0.43 5.98 2.63
CA LYS A 36 -0.13 6.59 1.33
C LYS A 36 -1.04 6.11 0.20
N SER A 37 -1.00 6.81 -0.94
CA SER A 37 -1.77 6.50 -2.16
C SER A 37 -3.26 6.44 -1.87
N ASN A 38 -3.79 7.55 -1.32
CA ASN A 38 -5.20 7.67 -0.92
C ASN A 38 -5.64 6.55 0.04
N GLY A 39 -4.82 6.27 1.09
CA GLY A 39 -5.09 5.18 2.04
C GLY A 39 -5.06 3.80 1.38
N TYR A 40 -4.07 3.53 0.51
CA TYR A 40 -4.06 2.32 -0.34
C TYR A 40 -5.34 2.16 -1.17
N GLY A 41 -5.94 3.29 -1.58
CA GLY A 41 -7.18 3.34 -2.36
C GLY A 41 -8.46 3.26 -1.54
N LEU A 42 -8.37 3.13 -0.21
CA LEU A 42 -9.55 3.07 0.66
C LEU A 42 -10.17 4.46 0.99
N GLY A 43 -9.50 5.55 0.57
CA GLY A 43 -9.86 6.92 0.92
C GLY A 43 -9.07 7.39 2.15
N LEU A 44 -8.15 8.34 1.94
CA LEU A 44 -7.13 8.73 2.90
C LEU A 44 -7.67 9.04 4.29
N GLU A 45 -8.61 9.98 4.38
CA GLU A 45 -9.15 10.48 5.66
C GLU A 45 -9.98 9.42 6.39
N LYS A 46 -10.90 8.77 5.67
CA LYS A 46 -11.78 7.74 6.25
C LYS A 46 -10.99 6.54 6.76
N TYR A 47 -9.97 6.14 5.98
CA TYR A 47 -9.12 5.02 6.36
C TYR A 47 -8.23 5.36 7.56
N ALA A 48 -7.63 6.54 7.58
CA ALA A 48 -6.81 7.00 8.69
C ALA A 48 -7.62 7.06 10.00
N ASN A 49 -8.81 7.69 9.98
CA ASN A 49 -9.70 7.72 11.14
C ASN A 49 -10.10 6.30 11.58
N PHE A 50 -10.43 5.41 10.63
CA PHE A 50 -10.77 4.03 10.98
C PHE A 50 -9.61 3.28 11.68
N LEU A 51 -8.36 3.52 11.27
CA LEU A 51 -7.18 2.96 11.93
C LEU A 51 -7.02 3.52 13.35
N ILE A 52 -7.20 4.83 13.52
CA ILE A 52 -7.11 5.53 14.81
C ILE A 52 -8.19 5.02 15.76
N ASP A 53 -9.44 4.93 15.33
CA ASP A 53 -10.57 4.39 16.11
C ASP A 53 -10.35 2.94 16.56
N ASN A 54 -9.46 2.21 15.87
CA ASN A 54 -9.07 0.85 16.23
C ASN A 54 -7.69 0.77 16.93
N GLY A 55 -7.22 1.90 17.46
CA GLY A 55 -6.05 1.99 18.33
C GLY A 55 -4.71 1.93 17.61
N ILE A 56 -4.62 2.55 16.44
CA ILE A 56 -3.36 2.88 15.76
C ILE A 56 -3.12 4.38 15.95
N ASP A 57 -2.04 4.73 16.61
CA ASP A 57 -1.71 6.09 17.02
C ASP A 57 -0.56 6.73 16.22
N TYR A 58 -0.02 6.04 15.23
CA TYR A 58 1.06 6.53 14.41
C TYR A 58 0.83 6.21 12.92
N LEU A 59 0.68 7.25 12.11
CA LEU A 59 0.46 7.13 10.67
C LEU A 59 1.73 7.46 9.89
N ALA A 60 1.83 7.00 8.65
CA ALA A 60 2.88 7.43 7.74
C ALA A 60 2.39 7.54 6.30
N VAL A 61 2.87 8.56 5.63
CA VAL A 61 2.58 8.89 4.22
C VAL A 61 3.86 9.00 3.40
N ALA A 62 3.74 9.20 2.10
CA ALA A 62 4.88 9.36 1.20
C ALA A 62 4.85 10.68 0.42
N SER A 63 3.86 11.52 0.64
CA SER A 63 3.75 12.85 0.02
C SER A 63 3.32 13.90 1.05
N THR A 64 3.88 15.10 0.94
CA THR A 64 3.56 16.26 1.79
C THR A 64 2.07 16.62 1.67
N LYS A 65 1.50 16.53 0.47
CA LYS A 65 0.07 16.77 0.23
C LYS A 65 -0.83 15.84 1.05
N GLU A 66 -0.49 14.54 1.14
CA GLU A 66 -1.28 13.59 1.96
C GLU A 66 -1.14 13.89 3.45
N ALA A 67 0.06 14.27 3.91
CA ALA A 67 0.28 14.65 5.31
C ALA A 67 -0.55 15.88 5.72
N ILE A 68 -0.54 16.93 4.89
CA ILE A 68 -1.32 18.15 5.11
C ILE A 68 -2.82 17.84 5.11
N LYS A 69 -3.29 17.08 4.13
CA LYS A 69 -4.69 16.67 4.03
C LYS A 69 -5.19 15.92 5.26
N LEU A 70 -4.35 15.08 5.88
CA LEU A 70 -4.68 14.43 7.15
C LEU A 70 -4.81 15.44 8.30
N ARG A 71 -3.94 16.45 8.36
CA ARG A 71 -4.03 17.52 9.35
C ARG A 71 -5.28 18.39 9.17
N GLU A 72 -5.60 18.76 7.93
CA GLU A 72 -6.81 19.49 7.57
C GLU A 72 -8.08 18.70 7.95
N ALA A 73 -8.03 17.36 7.86
CA ALA A 73 -9.09 16.47 8.33
C ALA A 73 -9.17 16.33 9.86
N GLY A 74 -8.35 17.07 10.62
CA GLY A 74 -8.37 17.12 12.08
C GLY A 74 -7.60 16.00 12.79
N ILE A 75 -6.84 15.18 12.07
CA ILE A 75 -6.01 14.11 12.67
C ILE A 75 -4.87 14.75 13.48
N LYS A 76 -4.75 14.36 14.75
CA LYS A 76 -3.77 14.89 15.72
C LYS A 76 -2.61 13.93 15.98
N GLU A 77 -2.81 12.65 15.70
CA GLU A 77 -1.83 11.57 15.88
C GLU A 77 -0.55 11.84 15.11
N ASP A 78 0.55 11.19 15.49
CA ASP A 78 1.83 11.34 14.81
C ASP A 78 1.73 10.92 13.33
N ILE A 79 2.26 11.76 12.44
CA ILE A 79 2.31 11.50 10.99
C ILE A 79 3.77 11.58 10.53
N LEU A 80 4.32 10.46 10.09
CA LEU A 80 5.66 10.38 9.50
C LEU A 80 5.60 10.57 7.99
N MET A 81 6.28 11.56 7.47
CA MET A 81 6.62 11.66 6.05
C MET A 81 7.80 10.75 5.75
N MET A 82 7.60 9.62 5.05
CA MET A 82 8.64 8.62 4.83
C MET A 82 9.66 8.97 3.74
N SER A 83 9.32 9.89 2.84
CA SER A 83 10.23 10.39 1.81
C SER A 83 11.09 11.51 2.37
N SER A 84 12.40 11.50 2.09
CA SER A 84 13.28 12.62 2.40
C SER A 84 13.18 13.66 1.28
N THR A 85 13.27 14.93 1.63
CA THR A 85 13.31 16.04 0.68
C THR A 85 14.25 17.15 1.18
N ALA A 86 14.88 17.86 0.26
CA ALA A 86 15.59 19.10 0.54
C ALA A 86 14.86 20.35 -0.03
N ILE A 87 13.63 20.15 -0.53
CA ILE A 87 12.80 21.23 -1.08
C ILE A 87 12.27 22.07 0.08
N GLU A 88 12.74 23.32 0.19
CA GLU A 88 12.45 24.21 1.34
C GLU A 88 10.95 24.39 1.57
N GLN A 89 10.16 24.56 0.51
CA GLN A 89 8.70 24.72 0.63
C GLN A 89 8.02 23.50 1.27
N GLU A 90 8.40 22.29 0.86
CA GLU A 90 7.86 21.06 1.46
C GLU A 90 8.24 20.92 2.93
N LEU A 91 9.49 21.24 3.27
CA LEU A 91 9.98 21.22 4.66
C LEU A 91 9.25 22.26 5.52
N GLU A 92 9.07 23.47 5.00
CA GLU A 92 8.33 24.53 5.69
C GLU A 92 6.88 24.13 5.96
N ASP A 93 6.21 23.56 4.96
CA ASP A 93 4.83 23.07 5.07
C ASP A 93 4.72 21.94 6.12
N MET A 94 5.68 21.02 6.13
CA MET A 94 5.72 19.96 7.14
C MET A 94 5.95 20.50 8.55
N VAL A 95 6.87 21.46 8.72
CA VAL A 95 7.12 22.12 10.01
C VAL A 95 5.90 22.89 10.51
N LYS A 96 5.19 23.61 9.61
CA LYS A 96 3.96 24.33 9.94
C LYS A 96 2.88 23.40 10.47
N ASN A 97 2.75 22.23 9.88
CA ASN A 97 1.69 21.27 10.13
C ASN A 97 2.08 20.18 11.16
N ASN A 98 3.18 20.31 11.88
CA ASN A 98 3.66 19.34 12.88
C ASN A 98 3.76 17.90 12.31
N ILE A 99 4.33 17.77 11.12
CA ILE A 99 4.61 16.47 10.49
C ILE A 99 6.01 16.02 10.92
N THR A 100 6.17 14.77 11.32
CA THR A 100 7.48 14.16 11.57
C THR A 100 8.22 13.99 10.24
N ILE A 101 9.39 14.61 10.12
CA ILE A 101 10.14 14.78 8.87
C ILE A 101 11.19 13.69 8.74
N THR A 102 11.37 13.14 7.55
CA THR A 102 12.49 12.23 7.27
C THR A 102 13.69 13.00 6.74
N ILE A 103 14.84 12.82 7.38
CA ILE A 103 16.15 13.33 6.96
C ILE A 103 16.97 12.18 6.42
N GLY A 104 17.39 12.27 5.17
CA GLY A 104 18.13 11.22 4.45
C GLY A 104 19.41 11.68 3.77
N SER A 105 19.79 12.94 3.94
CA SER A 105 21.04 13.50 3.41
C SER A 105 21.44 14.77 4.15
N THR A 106 22.69 15.20 3.96
CA THR A 106 23.19 16.48 4.50
C THR A 106 22.39 17.66 3.94
N GLU A 107 22.03 17.61 2.65
CA GLU A 107 21.22 18.66 1.99
C GLU A 107 19.85 18.80 2.65
N SER A 108 19.17 17.69 2.94
CA SER A 108 17.87 17.71 3.61
C SER A 108 17.99 18.21 5.05
N LYS A 109 19.08 17.87 5.76
CA LYS A 109 19.41 18.38 7.10
C LYS A 109 19.63 19.90 7.08
N ASP A 110 20.50 20.39 6.17
CA ASP A 110 20.85 21.80 6.09
C ASP A 110 19.64 22.66 5.71
N ALA A 111 18.84 22.22 4.75
CA ALA A 111 17.59 22.89 4.39
C ALA A 111 16.63 22.96 5.57
N LEU A 112 16.46 21.86 6.32
CA LEU A 112 15.60 21.88 7.50
C LEU A 112 16.13 22.85 8.58
N ILE A 113 17.43 22.82 8.90
CA ILE A 113 18.04 23.73 9.91
C ILE A 113 17.80 25.19 9.54
N LYS A 114 17.96 25.55 8.27
CA LYS A 114 17.69 26.91 7.76
C LYS A 114 16.24 27.34 8.06
N ILE A 115 15.27 26.46 7.79
CA ILE A 115 13.83 26.73 7.97
C ILE A 115 13.50 26.88 9.46
N ILE A 116 13.90 25.93 10.30
CA ILE A 116 13.54 25.93 11.72
C ILE A 116 14.15 27.11 12.48
N LYS A 117 15.35 27.57 12.12
CA LYS A 117 15.93 28.83 12.67
C LYS A 117 15.03 30.02 12.36
N ARG A 118 14.47 30.11 11.15
CA ARG A 118 13.54 31.18 10.74
C ARG A 118 12.19 31.10 11.46
N MET A 119 11.68 29.84 11.64
CA MET A 119 10.35 29.61 12.19
C MET A 119 10.31 29.50 13.72
N ASN A 120 11.46 29.40 14.38
CA ASN A 120 11.58 29.14 15.82
C ASN A 120 10.75 27.93 16.29
N LYS A 121 10.84 26.81 15.57
CA LYS A 121 10.14 25.55 15.87
C LYS A 121 11.14 24.41 16.08
N LYS A 122 10.74 23.39 16.85
CA LYS A 122 11.54 22.18 17.10
C LYS A 122 10.77 20.94 16.64
N PRO A 123 10.79 20.59 15.33
CA PRO A 123 10.05 19.47 14.82
C PRO A 123 10.64 18.12 15.25
N LYS A 124 9.83 17.06 15.16
CA LYS A 124 10.29 15.67 15.24
C LYS A 124 10.88 15.24 13.90
N VAL A 125 11.92 14.41 13.95
CA VAL A 125 12.52 13.85 12.75
C VAL A 125 12.84 12.36 12.90
N HIS A 126 12.81 11.63 11.78
CA HIS A 126 13.40 10.31 11.64
C HIS A 126 14.58 10.35 10.67
N ILE A 127 15.67 9.70 11.03
CA ILE A 127 16.84 9.58 10.17
C ILE A 127 16.62 8.37 9.24
N LYS A 128 16.79 8.58 7.93
CA LYS A 128 16.67 7.55 6.92
C LYS A 128 18.04 7.01 6.51
N ILE A 129 18.18 5.68 6.54
CA ILE A 129 19.39 4.99 6.12
C ILE A 129 19.12 4.11 4.91
N ASP A 130 19.99 4.16 3.93
CA ASP A 130 20.00 3.24 2.79
C ASP A 130 20.98 2.09 3.07
N THR A 131 20.42 0.91 3.29
CA THR A 131 21.17 -0.34 3.50
C THR A 131 21.26 -1.21 2.23
N GLY A 132 20.84 -0.64 1.08
CA GLY A 132 20.87 -1.33 -0.20
C GLY A 132 19.51 -1.40 -0.92
N PHE A 133 18.65 -0.39 -0.72
CA PHE A 133 17.43 -0.20 -1.51
C PHE A 133 17.69 0.70 -2.72
N GLY A 134 18.62 1.67 -2.61
CA GLY A 134 19.00 2.60 -3.69
C GLY A 134 17.94 3.68 -3.95
N ARG A 135 17.40 4.33 -2.88
CA ARG A 135 16.38 5.37 -3.07
C ARG A 135 16.63 6.60 -2.20
N TYR A 136 16.18 6.63 -0.98
CA TYR A 136 16.38 7.71 -0.01
C TYR A 136 17.22 7.21 1.16
N GLY A 137 17.97 8.09 1.77
CA GLY A 137 18.71 7.84 3.00
C GLY A 137 20.20 7.99 2.84
N TYR A 138 20.88 8.29 3.93
CA TYR A 138 22.33 8.21 4.01
C TYR A 138 22.78 6.80 3.68
N LEU A 139 23.87 6.64 2.93
CA LEU A 139 24.48 5.32 2.76
C LEU A 139 24.96 4.82 4.13
N TYR A 140 24.65 3.57 4.46
CA TYR A 140 25.02 3.00 5.77
C TYR A 140 26.53 3.00 6.03
N THR A 141 27.35 3.08 4.99
CA THR A 141 28.81 3.17 5.04
C THR A 141 29.35 4.54 5.43
N ASP A 142 28.55 5.60 5.28
CA ASP A 142 28.99 6.99 5.52
C ASP A 142 28.86 7.36 7.02
N THR A 143 29.38 6.49 7.88
CA THR A 143 29.17 6.55 9.34
C THR A 143 29.62 7.86 9.96
N GLU A 144 30.77 8.39 9.58
CA GLU A 144 31.29 9.66 10.09
C GLU A 144 30.35 10.84 9.77
N ARG A 145 29.87 10.89 8.53
CA ARG A 145 28.90 11.91 8.10
C ARG A 145 27.60 11.79 8.85
N ILE A 146 27.06 10.58 8.97
CA ILE A 146 25.81 10.30 9.71
C ILE A 146 25.92 10.78 11.14
N ILE A 147 26.98 10.43 11.85
CA ILE A 147 27.21 10.82 13.25
C ILE A 147 27.34 12.34 13.38
N LYS A 148 28.13 12.98 12.50
CA LYS A 148 28.28 14.44 12.47
C LYS A 148 26.94 15.14 12.28
N ASP A 149 26.16 14.71 11.27
CA ASP A 149 24.90 15.33 10.91
C ASP A 149 23.84 15.11 12.01
N ILE A 150 23.81 13.94 12.64
CA ILE A 150 22.93 13.66 13.79
C ILE A 150 23.29 14.57 14.99
N LYS A 151 24.59 14.68 15.35
CA LYS A 151 25.06 15.53 16.45
C LYS A 151 24.76 17.02 16.21
N GLU A 152 24.80 17.47 14.97
CA GLU A 152 24.39 18.82 14.62
C GLU A 152 22.87 18.99 14.72
N LEU A 153 22.12 18.09 14.09
CA LEU A 153 20.66 18.15 13.95
C LEU A 153 19.94 18.10 15.32
N GLN A 154 20.42 17.29 16.27
CA GLN A 154 19.82 17.15 17.60
C GLN A 154 19.80 18.44 18.42
N LYS A 155 20.62 19.44 18.06
CA LYS A 155 20.59 20.76 18.70
C LYS A 155 19.32 21.54 18.35
N PHE A 156 18.70 21.22 17.23
CA PHE A 156 17.59 21.98 16.64
C PHE A 156 16.26 21.22 16.59
N VAL A 157 16.29 19.89 16.61
CA VAL A 157 15.10 19.03 16.44
C VAL A 157 15.03 17.96 17.53
N THR A 158 13.90 17.26 17.61
CA THR A 158 13.78 16.00 18.35
C THR A 158 13.99 14.84 17.39
N ILE A 159 15.13 14.13 17.50
CA ILE A 159 15.35 12.90 16.71
C ILE A 159 14.56 11.78 17.38
N GLU A 160 13.38 11.50 16.83
CA GLU A 160 12.44 10.52 17.36
C GLU A 160 12.75 9.09 16.87
N GLY A 161 13.25 8.96 15.63
CA GLY A 161 13.48 7.65 15.07
C GLY A 161 14.59 7.56 14.04
N ILE A 162 14.95 6.31 13.73
CA ILE A 162 15.85 5.95 12.63
C ILE A 162 15.32 4.72 11.90
N PHE A 163 15.43 4.70 10.59
CA PHE A 163 14.87 3.59 9.81
C PHE A 163 15.57 3.30 8.48
N SER A 164 15.44 2.04 8.06
CA SER A 164 15.77 1.59 6.72
C SER A 164 14.56 0.94 6.05
N HIS A 165 14.76 0.31 4.89
CA HIS A 165 13.69 -0.37 4.15
C HIS A 165 14.21 -1.59 3.39
N PHE A 166 13.60 -2.76 3.62
CA PHE A 166 13.92 -3.96 2.88
C PHE A 166 13.45 -3.88 1.42
N SER A 167 14.33 -4.24 0.50
CA SER A 167 14.02 -4.28 -0.93
C SER A 167 13.33 -5.58 -1.37
N THR A 168 13.61 -6.69 -0.70
CA THR A 168 13.25 -8.04 -1.15
C THR A 168 12.69 -8.95 -0.06
N SER A 169 12.15 -8.41 1.02
CA SER A 169 11.66 -9.18 2.18
C SER A 169 10.60 -10.24 1.88
N PHE A 170 9.98 -10.19 0.71
CA PHE A 170 8.98 -11.15 0.27
C PHE A 170 9.55 -12.38 -0.45
N TYR A 171 10.82 -12.39 -0.91
CA TYR A 171 11.38 -13.54 -1.62
C TYR A 171 12.88 -13.81 -1.40
N LYS A 172 13.79 -12.81 -1.34
CA LYS A 172 15.24 -13.00 -1.20
C LYS A 172 15.70 -12.84 0.26
N GLU A 173 15.79 -13.95 0.98
CA GLU A 173 16.17 -13.96 2.40
C GLU A 173 17.61 -13.48 2.62
N LYS A 174 18.58 -14.04 1.88
CA LYS A 174 20.01 -13.67 2.00
C LYS A 174 20.23 -12.15 1.89
N TRP A 175 19.55 -11.49 0.93
CA TRP A 175 19.68 -10.04 0.77
C TRP A 175 18.96 -9.26 1.88
N THR A 176 17.86 -9.79 2.37
CA THR A 176 17.11 -9.20 3.49
C THR A 176 17.95 -9.25 4.77
N ASN A 177 18.61 -10.39 5.04
CA ASN A 177 19.54 -10.54 6.16
C ASN A 177 20.68 -9.54 6.07
N LEU A 178 21.34 -9.44 4.91
CA LEU A 178 22.42 -8.48 4.68
C LEU A 178 22.00 -7.03 4.95
N GLN A 179 20.80 -6.62 4.48
CA GLN A 179 20.28 -5.27 4.77
C GLN A 179 20.03 -5.06 6.27
N TYR A 180 19.59 -6.11 6.97
CA TYR A 180 19.38 -6.07 8.42
C TYR A 180 20.70 -5.95 9.19
N GLU A 181 21.69 -6.77 8.86
CA GLU A 181 23.04 -6.75 9.44
C GLU A 181 23.68 -5.36 9.30
N ARG A 182 23.65 -4.77 8.09
CA ARG A 182 24.13 -3.41 7.82
C ARG A 182 23.45 -2.36 8.69
N PHE A 183 22.14 -2.53 8.91
CA PHE A 183 21.41 -1.60 9.75
C PHE A 183 21.78 -1.75 11.22
N LEU A 184 21.93 -2.97 11.72
CA LEU A 184 22.36 -3.23 13.11
C LEU A 184 23.77 -2.73 13.38
N GLU A 185 24.71 -2.94 12.45
CA GLU A 185 26.07 -2.42 12.55
C GLU A 185 26.08 -0.90 12.72
N LEU A 186 25.32 -0.17 11.89
CA LEU A 186 25.20 1.28 12.03
C LEU A 186 24.54 1.69 13.34
N LEU A 187 23.49 0.99 13.78
CA LEU A 187 22.85 1.28 15.07
C LEU A 187 23.84 1.14 16.24
N LYS A 188 24.71 0.13 16.20
CA LYS A 188 25.77 -0.06 17.21
C LYS A 188 26.75 1.11 17.22
N ILE A 189 27.22 1.56 16.05
CA ILE A 189 28.12 2.73 15.92
C ILE A 189 27.45 3.99 16.48
N ILE A 190 26.16 4.19 16.23
CA ILE A 190 25.38 5.33 16.76
C ILE A 190 25.32 5.27 18.29
N GLU A 191 25.10 4.10 18.87
CA GLU A 191 25.07 3.89 20.33
C GLU A 191 26.45 4.10 20.97
N GLU A 192 27.52 3.62 20.37
CA GLU A 192 28.91 3.85 20.79
C GLU A 192 29.25 5.36 20.82
N ASN A 193 28.65 6.13 19.91
CA ASN A 193 28.77 7.60 19.89
C ASN A 193 27.84 8.31 20.91
N LYS A 194 27.23 7.57 21.85
CA LYS A 194 26.33 8.07 22.90
C LYS A 194 25.08 8.80 22.34
N ILE A 195 24.63 8.42 21.16
CA ILE A 195 23.42 8.92 20.54
C ILE A 195 22.29 7.92 20.80
N ASN A 196 21.25 8.36 21.52
CA ASN A 196 20.07 7.56 21.79
C ASN A 196 18.93 7.98 20.85
N ILE A 197 18.45 7.02 20.04
CA ILE A 197 17.29 7.22 19.16
C ILE A 197 16.22 6.19 19.54
N PRO A 198 15.05 6.63 20.04
CA PRO A 198 14.10 5.75 20.69
C PRO A 198 13.37 4.80 19.71
N ILE A 199 13.02 5.24 18.49
CA ILE A 199 12.26 4.43 17.54
C ILE A 199 13.18 3.91 16.43
N LYS A 200 13.36 2.59 16.36
CA LYS A 200 14.19 1.92 15.35
C LYS A 200 13.31 1.00 14.52
N HIS A 201 13.24 1.20 13.21
CA HIS A 201 12.35 0.40 12.36
C HIS A 201 12.92 0.12 10.97
N ILE A 202 12.73 -1.12 10.48
CA ILE A 202 13.14 -1.54 9.15
C ILE A 202 12.04 -2.34 8.45
N SER A 203 11.29 -3.15 9.20
CA SER A 203 10.30 -4.10 8.67
C SER A 203 9.11 -3.41 8.01
N ASN A 204 8.77 -3.88 6.82
CA ASN A 204 7.50 -3.63 6.13
C ASN A 204 6.52 -4.79 6.42
N SER A 205 5.31 -4.77 5.85
CA SER A 205 4.28 -5.81 6.04
C SER A 205 4.78 -7.23 5.79
N SER A 206 5.61 -7.46 4.77
CA SER A 206 6.15 -8.77 4.44
C SER A 206 7.21 -9.23 5.45
N ALA A 207 8.14 -8.34 5.82
CA ALA A 207 9.15 -8.62 6.82
C ALA A 207 8.54 -8.86 8.20
N PHE A 208 7.55 -8.06 8.60
CA PHE A 208 6.82 -8.21 9.86
C PHE A 208 6.30 -9.63 10.07
N ILE A 209 5.74 -10.23 9.01
CA ILE A 209 5.16 -11.58 9.09
C ILE A 209 6.23 -12.67 8.94
N ARG A 210 7.20 -12.46 8.04
CA ARG A 210 8.17 -13.49 7.66
C ARG A 210 9.37 -13.57 8.59
N PHE A 211 9.82 -12.45 9.14
CA PHE A 211 11.03 -12.30 9.94
C PHE A 211 10.74 -11.59 11.26
N PRO A 212 10.01 -12.23 12.20
CA PRO A 212 9.65 -11.61 13.48
C PRO A 212 10.84 -11.10 14.29
N GLN A 213 12.01 -11.74 14.15
CA GLN A 213 13.26 -11.36 14.82
C GLN A 213 13.86 -10.05 14.29
N MET A 214 13.41 -9.54 13.13
CA MET A 214 13.88 -8.28 12.51
C MET A 214 13.00 -7.07 12.82
N ASN A 215 11.99 -7.23 13.66
CA ASN A 215 10.99 -6.18 13.87
C ASN A 215 11.43 -5.04 14.82
N LEU A 216 12.66 -5.08 15.35
CA LEU A 216 13.19 -4.06 16.26
C LEU A 216 12.13 -3.60 17.29
N ASN A 217 11.93 -2.28 17.46
CA ASN A 217 10.88 -1.77 18.35
C ASN A 217 9.73 -1.02 17.65
N ALA A 218 9.78 -0.95 16.31
CA ALA A 218 8.64 -0.47 15.52
C ALA A 218 8.60 -1.15 14.14
N VAL A 219 7.38 -1.23 13.56
CA VAL A 219 7.12 -1.82 12.24
C VAL A 219 6.23 -0.92 11.40
N ARG A 220 6.39 -0.98 10.08
CA ARG A 220 5.57 -0.21 9.14
C ARG A 220 4.61 -1.13 8.41
N ILE A 221 3.33 -1.03 8.73
CA ILE A 221 2.28 -1.87 8.18
C ILE A 221 1.41 -1.07 7.20
N GLY A 222 1.25 -1.59 5.99
CA GLY A 222 0.38 -1.02 4.96
C GLY A 222 -0.48 -2.11 4.32
N SER A 223 0.07 -2.83 3.33
CA SER A 223 -0.67 -3.85 2.57
C SER A 223 -1.25 -4.99 3.43
N ALA A 224 -0.66 -5.29 4.60
CA ALA A 224 -1.18 -6.31 5.50
C ALA A 224 -2.54 -5.93 6.10
N PHE A 225 -2.80 -4.66 6.38
CA PHE A 225 -4.14 -4.22 6.82
C PHE A 225 -5.22 -4.52 5.76
N LEU A 226 -4.85 -4.49 4.48
CA LEU A 226 -5.75 -4.84 3.40
C LEU A 226 -5.80 -6.35 3.11
N GLY A 227 -5.10 -7.19 3.89
CA GLY A 227 -4.99 -8.62 3.63
C GLY A 227 -4.27 -8.95 2.32
N ARG A 228 -3.48 -8.00 1.79
CA ARG A 228 -2.75 -8.12 0.51
C ARG A 228 -1.25 -8.23 0.78
N VAL A 229 -0.85 -9.41 1.23
CA VAL A 229 0.54 -9.73 1.55
C VAL A 229 1.17 -10.58 0.44
N SER A 230 2.47 -10.33 0.17
CA SER A 230 3.26 -11.10 -0.81
C SER A 230 3.98 -12.31 -0.19
N VAL A 231 3.57 -12.69 1.03
CA VAL A 231 4.08 -13.84 1.79
C VAL A 231 2.91 -14.71 2.21
N ALA A 232 3.18 -15.92 2.75
CA ALA A 232 2.12 -16.78 3.27
C ALA A 232 1.26 -16.03 4.31
N ASN A 233 -0.04 -16.09 4.15
CA ASN A 233 -1.00 -15.41 5.03
C ASN A 233 -1.21 -16.19 6.35
N LYS A 234 -0.17 -16.23 7.19
CA LYS A 234 -0.18 -16.94 8.47
C LYS A 234 -1.10 -16.31 9.53
N LEU A 235 -1.55 -15.07 9.30
CA LEU A 235 -2.38 -14.33 10.25
C LEU A 235 -3.88 -14.41 9.92
N GLY A 236 -4.28 -15.15 8.90
CA GLY A 236 -5.69 -15.25 8.49
C GLY A 236 -6.29 -13.92 8.02
N LEU A 237 -5.47 -13.04 7.42
CA LEU A 237 -5.91 -11.72 6.97
C LEU A 237 -6.89 -11.83 5.82
N LYS A 238 -7.95 -11.08 5.85
CA LYS A 238 -8.99 -11.01 4.83
C LYS A 238 -8.66 -9.94 3.79
N LYS A 239 -8.92 -10.22 2.50
CA LYS A 239 -8.74 -9.24 1.42
C LYS A 239 -9.80 -8.15 1.51
N ILE A 240 -9.38 -6.91 1.72
CA ILE A 240 -10.26 -5.76 1.82
C ILE A 240 -10.53 -5.16 0.45
N GLY A 241 -11.77 -4.77 0.23
CA GLY A 241 -12.25 -4.00 -0.92
C GLY A 241 -12.59 -4.84 -2.15
N TYR A 242 -13.77 -4.55 -2.68
CA TYR A 242 -14.27 -5.05 -3.96
C TYR A 242 -15.13 -3.98 -4.61
N LEU A 243 -15.24 -3.99 -5.95
CA LEU A 243 -16.19 -3.15 -6.64
C LEU A 243 -17.58 -3.81 -6.61
N GLU A 244 -18.60 -3.02 -6.31
CA GLU A 244 -20.01 -3.38 -6.40
C GLU A 244 -20.66 -2.51 -7.47
N SER A 245 -21.39 -3.13 -8.38
CA SER A 245 -22.18 -2.45 -9.41
C SER A 245 -23.53 -3.15 -9.53
N GLU A 246 -24.35 -2.75 -10.48
CA GLU A 246 -25.68 -3.33 -10.71
C GLU A 246 -25.83 -3.72 -12.17
N ILE A 247 -26.69 -4.71 -12.46
CA ILE A 247 -27.05 -5.04 -13.83
C ILE A 247 -27.83 -3.87 -14.43
N SER A 248 -27.33 -3.30 -15.53
CA SER A 248 -27.98 -2.16 -16.20
C SER A 248 -28.85 -2.58 -17.38
N GLU A 249 -28.54 -3.71 -18.02
CA GLU A 249 -29.27 -4.22 -19.18
C GLU A 249 -29.14 -5.73 -19.25
N ILE A 250 -30.19 -6.39 -19.73
CA ILE A 250 -30.22 -7.83 -20.01
C ILE A 250 -30.73 -8.04 -21.43
N LYS A 251 -30.07 -8.91 -22.20
CA LYS A 251 -30.53 -9.29 -23.55
C LYS A 251 -30.13 -10.70 -23.95
N ASN A 252 -30.86 -11.28 -24.87
CA ASN A 252 -30.56 -12.56 -25.49
C ASN A 252 -29.80 -12.28 -26.81
N LEU A 253 -28.70 -13.01 -27.01
CA LEU A 253 -27.89 -12.98 -28.21
C LEU A 253 -28.01 -14.34 -28.95
N PRO A 254 -28.23 -14.31 -30.27
CA PRO A 254 -28.29 -15.57 -31.03
C PRO A 254 -26.89 -16.23 -31.09
N LYS A 255 -26.86 -17.50 -31.47
CA LYS A 255 -25.61 -18.22 -31.78
C LYS A 255 -24.84 -17.48 -32.88
N GLY A 256 -23.53 -17.37 -32.71
CA GLY A 256 -22.64 -16.73 -33.68
C GLY A 256 -22.52 -15.24 -33.54
N TRP A 257 -23.07 -14.59 -32.47
CA TRP A 257 -22.99 -13.17 -32.23
C TRP A 257 -21.67 -12.80 -31.57
N ASN A 258 -21.08 -11.68 -31.99
CA ASN A 258 -19.83 -11.17 -31.40
C ASN A 258 -20.09 -10.37 -30.12
N ILE A 259 -19.17 -10.46 -29.14
CA ILE A 259 -19.21 -9.69 -27.88
C ILE A 259 -17.91 -8.92 -27.70
N GLY A 260 -18.06 -7.61 -27.54
CA GLY A 260 -16.98 -6.68 -27.21
C GLY A 260 -16.05 -6.33 -28.37
N TYR A 261 -15.00 -5.58 -28.06
CA TYR A 261 -14.03 -5.12 -29.03
C TYR A 261 -13.24 -6.26 -29.68
N SER A 262 -12.86 -6.07 -30.96
CA SER A 262 -12.04 -6.99 -31.75
C SER A 262 -12.67 -8.37 -31.96
N ASN A 263 -13.96 -8.52 -31.69
CA ASN A 263 -14.69 -9.78 -31.85
C ASN A 263 -14.00 -10.97 -31.16
N THR A 264 -13.40 -10.74 -30.02
CA THR A 264 -12.58 -11.76 -29.29
C THR A 264 -13.42 -12.88 -28.72
N TYR A 265 -14.73 -12.71 -28.62
CA TYR A 265 -15.66 -13.74 -28.18
C TYR A 265 -16.85 -13.83 -29.14
N LYS A 266 -17.23 -15.03 -29.49
CA LYS A 266 -18.42 -15.35 -30.32
C LYS A 266 -19.29 -16.35 -29.59
N THR A 267 -20.60 -16.05 -29.50
CA THR A 267 -21.55 -16.95 -28.83
C THR A 267 -21.61 -18.31 -29.52
N LYS A 268 -21.50 -19.40 -28.77
CA LYS A 268 -21.53 -20.77 -29.27
C LYS A 268 -22.96 -21.32 -29.37
N LYS A 269 -23.89 -20.72 -28.66
CA LYS A 269 -25.34 -21.05 -28.61
C LYS A 269 -26.09 -19.74 -28.33
N GLU A 270 -27.40 -19.78 -28.29
CA GLU A 270 -28.19 -18.69 -27.72
C GLU A 270 -27.73 -18.40 -26.31
N THR A 271 -27.44 -17.13 -26.02
CA THR A 271 -26.75 -16.72 -24.77
C THR A 271 -27.46 -15.50 -24.17
N LYS A 272 -27.96 -15.64 -22.94
CA LYS A 272 -28.49 -14.49 -22.16
C LYS A 272 -27.35 -13.78 -21.47
N ILE A 273 -27.23 -12.48 -21.70
CA ILE A 273 -26.16 -11.66 -21.14
C ILE A 273 -26.70 -10.53 -20.26
N ALA A 274 -25.90 -10.17 -19.25
CA ALA A 274 -26.06 -8.96 -18.46
C ALA A 274 -24.94 -7.96 -18.76
N ILE A 275 -25.28 -6.69 -18.87
CA ILE A 275 -24.32 -5.58 -18.97
C ILE A 275 -24.17 -4.96 -17.56
N VAL A 276 -22.93 -4.87 -17.09
CA VAL A 276 -22.57 -4.28 -15.80
C VAL A 276 -21.72 -3.03 -16.04
N PRO A 277 -22.18 -1.83 -15.65
CA PRO A 277 -21.52 -0.55 -15.97
C PRO A 277 -20.33 -0.30 -15.06
N THR A 278 -19.28 -1.11 -15.19
CA THR A 278 -18.00 -0.99 -14.49
C THR A 278 -16.91 -1.60 -15.37
N GLY A 279 -15.82 -0.87 -15.59
CA GLY A 279 -14.74 -1.30 -16.48
C GLY A 279 -13.35 -0.89 -15.99
N TYR A 280 -12.38 -0.90 -16.95
CA TYR A 280 -10.99 -0.61 -16.59
C TYR A 280 -10.75 0.86 -16.22
N ALA A 281 -11.57 1.83 -16.67
CA ALA A 281 -11.47 3.22 -16.25
C ALA A 281 -11.73 3.41 -14.75
N GLU A 282 -12.55 2.56 -14.14
CA GLU A 282 -12.76 2.54 -12.70
C GLU A 282 -11.73 1.69 -11.95
N GLY A 283 -10.73 1.15 -12.66
CA GLY A 283 -9.66 0.32 -12.08
C GLY A 283 -9.98 -1.18 -12.03
N TYR A 284 -11.10 -1.62 -12.61
CA TYR A 284 -11.41 -3.04 -12.67
C TYR A 284 -10.39 -3.81 -13.50
N HIS A 285 -9.87 -4.90 -12.93
CA HIS A 285 -8.84 -5.76 -13.55
C HIS A 285 -7.51 -5.06 -13.91
N MET A 286 -7.28 -3.84 -13.43
CA MET A 286 -6.00 -3.16 -13.58
C MET A 286 -4.89 -3.89 -12.78
N LYS A 287 -3.69 -3.95 -13.36
CA LYS A 287 -2.50 -4.58 -12.78
C LYS A 287 -1.28 -3.74 -13.09
N LEU A 288 -0.29 -3.77 -12.19
CA LEU A 288 1.04 -3.29 -12.53
C LEU A 288 1.66 -4.18 -13.60
N SER A 289 2.38 -3.57 -14.54
CA SER A 289 3.26 -4.30 -15.44
C SER A 289 4.35 -5.02 -14.65
N SER A 290 4.79 -6.16 -15.14
CA SER A 290 5.94 -6.85 -14.55
C SER A 290 7.22 -6.05 -14.77
N ASP A 291 8.18 -6.20 -13.85
CA ASP A 291 9.53 -5.64 -14.02
C ASP A 291 10.22 -6.32 -15.22
N MET A 292 10.41 -5.56 -16.29
CA MET A 292 11.00 -6.04 -17.54
C MET A 292 12.54 -6.06 -17.50
N LEU A 293 13.19 -5.58 -16.45
CA LEU A 293 14.64 -5.51 -16.35
C LEU A 293 15.26 -6.83 -15.87
N SER A 294 14.54 -7.56 -15.02
CA SER A 294 15.02 -8.86 -14.50
C SER A 294 14.84 -9.97 -15.52
N PHE A 295 15.92 -10.66 -15.90
CA PHE A 295 15.87 -11.83 -16.79
C PHE A 295 14.92 -12.92 -16.28
N GLY A 296 14.95 -13.21 -14.96
CA GLY A 296 14.04 -14.19 -14.35
C GLY A 296 12.57 -13.79 -14.46
N ASN A 297 12.25 -12.49 -14.41
CA ASN A 297 10.90 -12.00 -14.64
C ASN A 297 10.49 -12.14 -16.10
N LYS A 298 11.38 -11.84 -17.05
CA LYS A 298 11.12 -12.05 -18.48
C LYS A 298 10.79 -13.53 -18.78
N VAL A 299 11.61 -14.44 -18.27
CA VAL A 299 11.35 -15.90 -18.41
C VAL A 299 10.02 -16.30 -17.81
N ARG A 300 9.71 -15.82 -16.59
CA ARG A 300 8.42 -16.07 -15.94
C ARG A 300 7.24 -15.56 -16.76
N ASP A 301 7.37 -14.37 -17.35
CA ASP A 301 6.30 -13.78 -18.16
C ASP A 301 6.09 -14.57 -19.47
N VAL A 302 7.17 -15.05 -20.10
CA VAL A 302 7.08 -15.97 -21.25
C VAL A 302 6.38 -17.28 -20.85
N ILE A 303 6.78 -17.90 -19.74
CA ILE A 303 6.12 -19.12 -19.24
C ILE A 303 4.64 -18.86 -18.93
N GLN A 304 4.31 -17.71 -18.34
CA GLN A 304 2.90 -17.37 -18.09
C GLN A 304 2.13 -17.11 -19.38
N ALA A 305 2.73 -16.50 -20.40
CA ALA A 305 2.14 -16.30 -21.71
C ALA A 305 1.86 -17.66 -22.39
N ILE A 306 2.82 -18.57 -22.38
CA ILE A 306 2.66 -19.95 -22.90
C ILE A 306 1.53 -20.68 -22.14
N LYS A 307 1.49 -20.62 -20.81
CA LYS A 307 0.43 -21.23 -20.02
C LYS A 307 -0.97 -20.68 -20.36
N ARG A 308 -1.07 -19.39 -20.74
CA ARG A 308 -2.35 -18.78 -21.18
C ARG A 308 -2.82 -19.31 -22.53
N LEU A 309 -1.94 -19.78 -23.41
CA LEU A 309 -2.33 -20.43 -24.67
C LEU A 309 -3.10 -21.74 -24.43
N PHE A 310 -2.76 -22.45 -23.35
CA PHE A 310 -3.36 -23.75 -23.03
C PHE A 310 -4.40 -23.69 -21.90
N LYS A 311 -4.56 -22.56 -21.22
CA LYS A 311 -5.51 -22.39 -20.12
C LYS A 311 -6.44 -21.23 -20.41
N ASP A 312 -7.71 -21.56 -20.63
CA ASP A 312 -8.78 -20.57 -20.76
C ASP A 312 -8.93 -19.81 -19.42
N THR A 313 -8.36 -18.60 -19.35
CA THR A 313 -8.40 -17.76 -18.15
C THR A 313 -9.67 -16.91 -18.14
N LYS A 314 -10.81 -17.53 -17.84
CA LYS A 314 -12.06 -16.80 -17.67
C LYS A 314 -12.00 -15.89 -16.45
N LEU A 315 -12.48 -14.67 -16.62
CA LEU A 315 -12.75 -13.75 -15.53
C LEU A 315 -14.20 -13.94 -15.08
N TYR A 316 -14.44 -13.70 -13.80
CA TYR A 316 -15.75 -13.92 -13.20
C TYR A 316 -16.16 -12.71 -12.37
N VAL A 317 -17.45 -12.45 -12.37
CA VAL A 317 -18.14 -11.64 -11.36
C VAL A 317 -18.94 -12.55 -10.44
N GLU A 318 -19.42 -12.03 -9.33
CA GLU A 318 -20.25 -12.74 -8.38
C GLU A 318 -21.62 -12.05 -8.28
N ILE A 319 -22.69 -12.81 -8.45
CA ILE A 319 -24.09 -12.39 -8.30
C ILE A 319 -24.75 -13.40 -7.38
N ASN A 320 -25.38 -12.95 -6.29
CA ASN A 320 -26.01 -13.82 -5.30
C ASN A 320 -25.13 -14.99 -4.82
N ASN A 321 -23.83 -14.69 -4.54
CA ASN A 321 -22.81 -15.64 -4.09
C ASN A 321 -22.44 -16.75 -5.10
N LYS A 322 -22.88 -16.65 -6.36
CA LYS A 322 -22.47 -17.54 -7.47
C LYS A 322 -21.58 -16.79 -8.46
N ARG A 323 -20.70 -17.53 -9.13
CA ARG A 323 -19.72 -16.97 -10.07
C ARG A 323 -20.20 -17.09 -11.51
N TYR A 324 -20.19 -15.98 -12.26
CA TYR A 324 -20.61 -15.87 -13.64
C TYR A 324 -19.46 -15.37 -14.51
N PRO A 325 -19.20 -15.99 -15.67
CA PRO A 325 -18.05 -15.62 -16.49
C PRO A 325 -18.30 -14.32 -17.23
N ILE A 326 -17.25 -13.52 -17.34
CA ILE A 326 -17.20 -12.36 -18.22
C ILE A 326 -16.94 -12.86 -19.64
N LEU A 327 -17.70 -12.35 -20.60
CA LEU A 327 -17.57 -12.65 -22.02
C LEU A 327 -16.92 -11.47 -22.77
N GLY A 328 -15.97 -11.80 -23.64
CA GLY A 328 -15.22 -10.82 -24.41
C GLY A 328 -14.24 -9.99 -23.56
N ARG A 329 -13.85 -8.83 -24.09
CA ARG A 329 -12.90 -7.92 -23.43
C ARG A 329 -13.62 -7.03 -22.42
N ILE A 330 -12.96 -6.72 -21.31
CA ILE A 330 -13.40 -5.67 -20.39
C ILE A 330 -13.36 -4.35 -21.13
N GLY A 331 -14.50 -3.65 -21.18
CA GLY A 331 -14.62 -2.31 -21.74
C GLY A 331 -14.13 -1.23 -20.79
N MET A 332 -14.11 0.01 -21.29
CA MET A 332 -13.73 1.16 -20.47
C MET A 332 -14.67 1.33 -19.26
N TYR A 333 -15.96 1.23 -19.48
CA TYR A 333 -17.01 1.47 -18.48
C TYR A 333 -18.03 0.34 -18.35
N HIS A 334 -17.77 -0.84 -18.91
CA HIS A 334 -18.68 -1.98 -18.80
C HIS A 334 -17.99 -3.32 -18.96
N VAL A 335 -18.64 -4.34 -18.43
CA VAL A 335 -18.36 -5.75 -18.73
C VAL A 335 -19.64 -6.46 -19.14
N THR A 336 -19.51 -7.49 -19.98
CA THR A 336 -20.60 -8.36 -20.39
C THR A 336 -20.47 -9.68 -19.64
N VAL A 337 -21.54 -10.12 -18.99
CA VAL A 337 -21.56 -11.32 -18.13
C VAL A 337 -22.53 -12.33 -18.72
N ASP A 338 -22.11 -13.61 -18.80
CA ASP A 338 -22.99 -14.73 -19.18
C ASP A 338 -23.91 -15.09 -18.01
N ILE A 339 -25.20 -14.91 -18.20
CA ILE A 339 -26.24 -15.26 -17.24
C ILE A 339 -27.24 -16.26 -17.83
N THR A 340 -26.81 -17.06 -18.81
CA THR A 340 -27.66 -18.05 -19.47
C THR A 340 -28.21 -19.07 -18.45
N GLY A 341 -29.52 -19.25 -18.44
CA GLY A 341 -30.22 -20.13 -17.50
C GLY A 341 -30.60 -19.50 -16.17
N GLU A 342 -30.29 -18.23 -15.97
CA GLU A 342 -30.63 -17.49 -14.75
C GLU A 342 -31.75 -16.45 -15.01
N ASP A 343 -32.54 -16.14 -13.98
CA ASP A 343 -33.63 -15.17 -14.06
C ASP A 343 -33.32 -13.90 -13.23
N PHE A 344 -32.16 -13.31 -13.53
CA PHE A 344 -31.76 -12.03 -12.93
C PHE A 344 -32.52 -10.87 -13.49
N LYS A 345 -32.63 -9.80 -12.67
CA LYS A 345 -33.30 -8.56 -12.99
C LYS A 345 -32.33 -7.39 -13.08
N ILE A 346 -32.70 -6.36 -13.83
CA ILE A 346 -32.02 -5.07 -13.82
C ILE A 346 -32.01 -4.54 -12.38
N GLY A 347 -30.87 -3.98 -11.92
CA GLY A 347 -30.67 -3.50 -10.57
C GLY A 347 -30.10 -4.54 -9.59
N GLU A 348 -29.98 -5.81 -9.98
CA GLU A 348 -29.32 -6.80 -9.11
C GLU A 348 -27.82 -6.51 -8.98
N LYS A 349 -27.32 -6.71 -7.76
CA LYS A 349 -25.95 -6.38 -7.39
C LYS A 349 -24.94 -7.36 -7.91
N VAL A 350 -23.86 -6.83 -8.45
CA VAL A 350 -22.74 -7.57 -9.02
C VAL A 350 -21.48 -7.21 -8.26
N LYS A 351 -20.85 -8.20 -7.63
CA LYS A 351 -19.59 -8.07 -6.91
C LYS A 351 -18.42 -8.44 -7.81
N MET A 352 -17.44 -7.58 -7.89
CA MET A 352 -16.29 -7.68 -8.77
C MET A 352 -15.01 -7.57 -7.96
N ASN A 353 -14.14 -8.60 -8.04
CA ASN A 353 -12.87 -8.58 -7.31
C ASN A 353 -11.96 -7.48 -7.86
N ALA A 354 -11.61 -6.53 -7.02
CA ALA A 354 -10.71 -5.42 -7.37
C ALA A 354 -9.62 -5.24 -6.31
N ASN A 355 -8.51 -4.64 -6.73
CA ASN A 355 -7.51 -4.17 -5.77
C ASN A 355 -7.77 -2.68 -5.54
N PRO A 356 -8.13 -2.24 -4.33
CA PRO A 356 -8.42 -0.84 -4.03
C PRO A 356 -7.35 0.15 -4.48
N LEU A 357 -6.07 -0.29 -4.45
CA LEU A 357 -4.94 0.53 -4.87
C LEU A 357 -5.03 1.01 -6.34
N TYR A 358 -5.75 0.26 -7.18
CA TYR A 358 -5.92 0.58 -8.62
C TYR A 358 -7.30 1.13 -8.94
N VAL A 359 -8.19 1.19 -7.96
CA VAL A 359 -9.51 1.79 -8.16
C VAL A 359 -9.37 3.29 -8.22
N ASP A 360 -9.90 3.90 -9.30
CA ASP A 360 -9.81 5.33 -9.54
C ASP A 360 -10.33 6.14 -8.35
N SER A 361 -9.71 7.27 -8.08
CA SER A 361 -10.03 8.13 -6.92
C SER A 361 -11.44 8.72 -6.98
N SER A 362 -12.03 8.87 -8.15
CA SER A 362 -13.41 9.35 -8.36
C SER A 362 -14.47 8.31 -7.96
N VAL A 363 -14.15 7.01 -7.97
CA VAL A 363 -15.06 5.95 -7.53
C VAL A 363 -15.40 6.13 -6.06
N ARG A 364 -16.68 6.18 -5.71
CA ARG A 364 -17.16 6.34 -4.33
C ARG A 364 -16.71 5.18 -3.44
N ARG A 365 -16.22 5.47 -2.24
CA ARG A 365 -15.86 4.49 -1.20
C ARG A 365 -17.00 4.36 -0.19
N LEU A 366 -17.49 3.14 0.00
CA LEU A 366 -18.54 2.80 0.94
C LEU A 366 -18.00 1.87 2.02
N TYR A 367 -17.97 2.33 3.25
CA TYR A 367 -17.64 1.54 4.44
C TYR A 367 -18.93 0.93 5.00
N LYS A 368 -19.12 -0.38 4.83
CA LYS A 368 -20.25 -1.17 5.37
C LYS A 368 -19.97 -1.67 6.78
#